data_adb0c05e75d870872589c1fdf75a2a52
#
_entry.id   adb0c05e75d870872589c1fdf75a2a52
#
_cell.length_a   1.000
_cell.length_b   1.000
_cell.length_c   1.000
_cell.angle_alpha   90.00
_cell.angle_beta   90.00
_cell.angle_gamma   90.00
#
_symmetry.space_group_name_H-M   'P 1'
#
loop_
_entity.id
_entity.type
_entity.pdbx_description
1 polymer ?
#
loop_
_entity_poly.entity_id
_entity_poly.type
_entity_poly.pdbx_seq_one_letter_code
_entity_poly.pdbx_strand_id
1 'polypeptide(L)'
;MSLTQLLTSAPFTGPKNPDAVLADIPKSLKKLGRLARRYVPLVKPEATEEIAIAHDYLTQRGGAERVVLAMHRAFPDAPIYTTLYDPEGTFPEFKDAKIITSPLNKIGYLRRNHRMALPILPFASSFMKVPAERTVVSTTGWAHGFNFAGRKFIYCHSPARWLYLSDQYLGEKSTGPVPLLLKTLRPALMLWDHWAAHRSAVYVANASVIKKRIENVYGKKDVPIFFPPHSVD
;
A
#
# COMPACT_ATOMS: atom_id res chain seq x y z
N MET A 1 0.25 -19.06 -19.55
CA MET A 1 -0.43 -18.29 -18.49
C MET A 1 0.63 -17.47 -17.76
N SER A 2 0.47 -16.15 -17.72
CA SER A 2 1.45 -15.29 -17.01
C SER A 2 1.27 -15.45 -15.48
N LEU A 3 2.35 -15.22 -14.72
CA LEU A 3 2.33 -15.24 -13.25
C LEU A 3 1.23 -14.32 -12.69
N THR A 4 0.92 -13.24 -13.39
CA THR A 4 -0.15 -12.28 -13.07
C THR A 4 -1.55 -12.93 -13.19
N GLN A 5 -1.78 -13.77 -14.18
CA GLN A 5 -3.06 -14.48 -14.35
C GLN A 5 -3.27 -15.56 -13.27
N LEU A 6 -2.22 -16.28 -12.89
CA LEU A 6 -2.28 -17.23 -11.77
C LEU A 6 -2.58 -16.54 -10.43
N LEU A 7 -2.01 -15.35 -10.19
CA LEU A 7 -2.23 -14.60 -8.97
C LEU A 7 -3.60 -13.90 -8.90
N THR A 8 -4.25 -13.64 -10.03
CA THR A 8 -5.60 -13.06 -10.08
C THR A 8 -6.70 -14.10 -10.05
N SER A 9 -6.44 -15.32 -10.51
CA SER A 9 -7.42 -16.42 -10.59
C SER A 9 -7.47 -17.31 -9.33
N ALA A 10 -6.47 -17.25 -8.47
CA ALA A 10 -6.49 -18.01 -7.22
C ALA A 10 -7.67 -17.59 -6.33
N PRO A 11 -8.41 -18.54 -5.74
CA PRO A 11 -9.50 -18.22 -4.83
C PRO A 11 -8.95 -17.37 -3.66
N PHE A 12 -9.69 -16.30 -3.32
CA PHE A 12 -9.36 -15.47 -2.18
C PHE A 12 -9.63 -16.26 -0.89
N THR A 13 -8.57 -16.74 -0.25
CA THR A 13 -8.62 -17.47 1.02
C THR A 13 -8.57 -16.55 2.24
N GLY A 14 -8.48 -15.24 2.03
CA GLY A 14 -8.47 -14.23 3.08
C GLY A 14 -9.85 -14.03 3.74
N PRO A 15 -9.95 -13.06 4.65
CA PRO A 15 -11.18 -12.82 5.41
C PRO A 15 -12.36 -12.54 4.48
N LYS A 16 -13.53 -13.12 4.83
CA LYS A 16 -14.75 -13.02 4.03
C LYS A 16 -15.55 -11.74 4.30
N ASN A 17 -15.30 -11.10 5.43
CA ASN A 17 -15.91 -9.83 5.81
C ASN A 17 -14.99 -9.05 6.77
N PRO A 18 -15.23 -7.73 6.98
CA PRO A 18 -14.41 -6.91 7.86
C PRO A 18 -14.40 -7.35 9.33
N ASP A 19 -15.52 -7.90 9.81
CA ASP A 19 -15.63 -8.36 11.20
C ASP A 19 -14.73 -9.58 11.45
N ALA A 20 -14.59 -10.47 10.45
CA ALA A 20 -13.65 -11.57 10.52
C ALA A 20 -12.19 -11.08 10.60
N VAL A 21 -11.84 -10.01 9.88
CA VAL A 21 -10.52 -9.35 9.98
C VAL A 21 -10.27 -8.88 11.41
N LEU A 22 -11.27 -8.25 12.01
CA LEU A 22 -11.15 -7.68 13.35
C LEU A 22 -11.29 -8.74 14.45
N ALA A 23 -11.92 -9.88 14.19
CA ALA A 23 -12.11 -10.95 15.19
C ALA A 23 -10.76 -11.50 15.68
N ASP A 24 -9.82 -11.70 14.76
CA ASP A 24 -8.49 -12.24 15.07
C ASP A 24 -7.59 -11.28 15.85
N ILE A 25 -8.01 -10.01 16.01
CA ILE A 25 -7.21 -9.01 16.72
C ILE A 25 -7.52 -9.06 18.23
N PRO A 26 -6.54 -9.27 19.10
CA PRO A 26 -6.73 -9.26 20.55
C PRO A 26 -7.43 -7.99 21.05
N LYS A 27 -8.34 -8.15 22.02
CA LYS A 27 -9.12 -7.02 22.61
C LYS A 27 -8.20 -5.93 23.18
N SER A 28 -7.07 -6.31 23.78
CA SER A 28 -6.04 -5.40 24.29
C SER A 28 -5.44 -4.51 23.18
N LEU A 29 -5.11 -5.09 22.03
CA LEU A 29 -4.60 -4.32 20.88
C LEU A 29 -5.67 -3.41 20.26
N LYS A 30 -6.93 -3.86 20.21
CA LYS A 30 -8.06 -2.98 19.78
C LYS A 30 -8.22 -1.78 20.72
N LYS A 31 -8.07 -1.99 22.03
CA LYS A 31 -8.11 -0.91 23.03
C LYS A 31 -6.92 0.03 22.85
N LEU A 32 -5.71 -0.50 22.71
CA LEU A 32 -4.49 0.29 22.45
C LEU A 32 -4.61 1.12 21.16
N GLY A 33 -5.10 0.52 20.08
CA GLY A 33 -5.33 1.22 18.82
C GLY A 33 -6.34 2.37 18.94
N ARG A 34 -7.40 2.21 19.73
CA ARG A 34 -8.35 3.30 20.03
C ARG A 34 -7.70 4.42 20.84
N LEU A 35 -6.89 4.08 21.83
CA LEU A 35 -6.12 5.05 22.60
C LEU A 35 -5.10 5.79 21.74
N ALA A 36 -4.34 5.07 20.93
CA ALA A 36 -3.38 5.68 20.01
C ALA A 36 -4.04 6.70 19.05
N ARG A 37 -5.23 6.38 18.52
CA ARG A 37 -6.00 7.32 17.68
C ARG A 37 -6.37 8.62 18.42
N ARG A 38 -6.59 8.54 19.73
CA ARG A 38 -7.00 9.70 20.56
C ARG A 38 -5.81 10.56 20.98
N TYR A 39 -4.64 9.93 21.21
CA TYR A 39 -3.47 10.59 21.82
C TYR A 39 -2.31 10.80 20.85
N VAL A 40 -2.33 10.23 19.65
CA VAL A 40 -1.37 10.50 18.59
C VAL A 40 -2.11 11.10 17.40
N PRO A 41 -2.51 12.37 17.47
CA PRO A 41 -2.97 13.06 16.28
C PRO A 41 -1.78 13.14 15.34
N LEU A 42 -1.85 12.45 14.20
CA LEU A 42 -0.94 12.74 13.10
C LEU A 42 -1.25 14.17 12.67
N VAL A 43 -0.36 15.10 13.01
CA VAL A 43 -0.46 16.48 12.54
C VAL A 43 -0.44 16.40 11.01
N LYS A 44 -1.56 16.79 10.40
CA LYS A 44 -1.64 16.86 8.94
C LYS A 44 -0.60 17.84 8.44
N PRO A 45 0.16 17.53 7.41
CA PRO A 45 1.02 18.51 6.76
C PRO A 45 0.15 19.61 6.14
N GLU A 46 0.70 20.81 6.03
CA GLU A 46 0.13 21.87 5.20
C GLU A 46 0.28 21.50 3.73
N ALA A 47 -0.72 21.84 2.91
CA ALA A 47 -0.67 21.56 1.48
C ALA A 47 0.18 22.64 0.79
N THR A 48 1.23 22.20 0.11
CA THR A 48 2.13 23.05 -0.68
C THR A 48 2.15 22.69 -2.16
N GLU A 49 1.55 21.52 -2.50
CA GLU A 49 1.44 21.00 -3.86
C GLU A 49 -0.04 20.85 -4.23
N GLU A 50 -0.40 21.09 -5.47
CA GLU A 50 -1.78 20.88 -5.92
C GLU A 50 -2.10 19.39 -6.05
N ILE A 51 -1.24 18.65 -6.76
CA ILE A 51 -1.36 17.21 -7.01
C ILE A 51 -0.06 16.50 -6.65
N ALA A 52 -0.18 15.33 -6.05
CA ALA A 52 0.92 14.40 -5.84
C ALA A 52 0.52 12.97 -6.21
N ILE A 53 1.50 12.13 -6.47
CA ILE A 53 1.37 10.69 -6.63
C ILE A 53 2.00 10.03 -5.40
N ALA A 54 1.37 8.97 -4.88
CA ALA A 54 1.95 8.17 -3.83
C ALA A 54 1.97 6.69 -4.23
N HIS A 55 3.06 5.98 -3.89
CA HIS A 55 3.20 4.56 -4.16
C HIS A 55 3.96 3.86 -3.05
N ASP A 56 3.73 2.56 -2.89
CA ASP A 56 4.35 1.77 -1.82
C ASP A 56 5.88 1.78 -1.91
N TYR A 57 6.44 1.37 -3.05
CA TYR A 57 7.87 1.35 -3.36
C TYR A 57 8.12 1.30 -4.86
N LEU A 58 9.22 1.86 -5.31
CA LEU A 58 9.69 1.85 -6.71
C LEU A 58 11.04 1.11 -6.77
N THR A 59 11.02 -0.21 -6.59
CA THR A 59 12.22 -1.06 -6.52
C THR A 59 12.18 -2.25 -7.46
N GLN A 60 11.18 -2.30 -8.33
CA GLN A 60 10.98 -3.39 -9.29
C GLN A 60 10.23 -2.86 -10.52
N ARG A 61 10.18 -3.67 -11.60
CA ARG A 61 9.43 -3.39 -12.83
C ARG A 61 8.17 -4.24 -12.87
N GLY A 62 7.21 -3.93 -11.98
CA GLY A 62 5.95 -4.66 -11.86
C GLY A 62 4.76 -3.94 -12.52
N GLY A 63 3.60 -4.59 -12.48
CA GLY A 63 2.36 -4.02 -13.03
C GLY A 63 1.88 -2.79 -12.26
N ALA A 64 2.10 -2.73 -10.94
CA ALA A 64 1.74 -1.56 -10.14
C ALA A 64 2.62 -0.36 -10.47
N GLU A 65 3.93 -0.57 -10.63
CA GLU A 65 4.89 0.47 -11.01
C GLU A 65 4.62 0.99 -12.42
N ARG A 66 4.15 0.13 -13.34
CA ARG A 66 3.69 0.55 -14.68
C ARG A 66 2.47 1.48 -14.62
N VAL A 67 1.55 1.22 -13.70
CA VAL A 67 0.41 2.13 -13.46
C VAL A 67 0.88 3.46 -12.89
N VAL A 68 1.85 3.46 -11.96
CA VAL A 68 2.46 4.71 -11.45
C VAL A 68 3.11 5.50 -12.57
N LEU A 69 3.78 4.82 -13.51
CA LEU A 69 4.35 5.47 -14.69
C LEU A 69 3.28 6.14 -15.57
N ALA A 70 2.13 5.47 -15.75
CA ALA A 70 1.00 6.07 -16.46
C ALA A 70 0.42 7.27 -15.70
N MET A 71 0.33 7.22 -14.39
CA MET A 71 -0.07 8.35 -13.55
C MET A 71 0.92 9.51 -13.67
N HIS A 72 2.22 9.24 -13.66
CA HIS A 72 3.25 10.26 -13.85
C HIS A 72 3.19 10.91 -15.22
N ARG A 73 2.93 10.13 -16.29
CA ARG A 73 2.72 10.69 -17.64
C ARG A 73 1.48 11.61 -17.72
N ALA A 74 0.44 11.30 -16.93
CA ALA A 74 -0.76 12.15 -16.86
C ALA A 74 -0.55 13.42 -16.02
N PHE A 75 0.37 13.37 -15.06
CA PHE A 75 0.71 14.47 -14.13
C PHE A 75 2.24 14.60 -14.05
N PRO A 76 2.92 15.09 -15.08
CA PRO A 76 4.39 15.06 -15.16
C PRO A 76 5.07 15.91 -14.09
N ASP A 77 4.44 17.00 -13.64
CA ASP A 77 4.96 17.89 -12.61
C ASP A 77 4.68 17.42 -11.18
N ALA A 78 3.80 16.40 -11.02
CA ALA A 78 3.41 15.91 -9.70
C ALA A 78 4.57 15.13 -9.06
N PRO A 79 5.00 15.48 -7.83
CA PRO A 79 5.99 14.70 -7.12
C PRO A 79 5.45 13.31 -6.76
N ILE A 80 6.34 12.32 -6.78
CA ILE A 80 6.02 10.94 -6.42
C ILE A 80 6.58 10.64 -5.03
N TYR A 81 5.71 10.34 -4.08
CA TYR A 81 6.05 9.96 -2.72
C TYR A 81 6.07 8.44 -2.58
N THR A 82 7.18 7.88 -2.12
CA THR A 82 7.35 6.43 -1.97
C THR A 82 8.25 6.07 -0.79
N THR A 83 8.09 4.87 -0.24
CA THR A 83 8.93 4.46 0.89
C THR A 83 10.35 4.13 0.46
N LEU A 84 10.51 3.43 -0.65
CA LEU A 84 11.79 2.98 -1.19
C LEU A 84 11.84 3.26 -2.69
N TYR A 85 12.99 3.71 -3.18
CA TYR A 85 13.27 3.92 -4.59
C TYR A 85 14.64 3.37 -4.96
N ASP A 86 14.66 2.44 -5.90
CA ASP A 86 15.87 1.91 -6.52
C ASP A 86 15.85 2.21 -8.02
N PRO A 87 16.61 3.20 -8.50
CA PRO A 87 16.59 3.61 -9.91
C PRO A 87 17.04 2.51 -10.87
N GLU A 88 17.85 1.57 -10.42
CA GLU A 88 18.32 0.45 -11.24
C GLU A 88 17.31 -0.74 -11.22
N GLY A 89 16.52 -0.84 -10.15
CA GLY A 89 15.54 -1.90 -9.98
C GLY A 89 14.20 -1.63 -10.65
N THR A 90 13.85 -0.36 -10.90
CA THR A 90 12.57 0.05 -11.45
C THR A 90 12.65 0.52 -12.91
N PHE A 91 11.56 1.08 -13.45
CA PHE A 91 11.52 1.63 -14.80
C PHE A 91 12.44 2.85 -14.92
N PRO A 92 13.27 2.95 -15.98
CA PRO A 92 14.25 4.02 -16.15
C PRO A 92 13.59 5.40 -16.29
N GLU A 93 12.35 5.48 -16.75
CA GLU A 93 11.60 6.72 -16.93
C GLU A 93 11.36 7.45 -15.59
N PHE A 94 11.44 6.76 -14.47
CA PHE A 94 11.37 7.40 -13.16
C PHE A 94 12.61 8.23 -12.78
N LYS A 95 13.71 8.15 -13.55
CA LYS A 95 14.92 8.95 -13.31
C LYS A 95 14.66 10.44 -13.46
N ASP A 96 13.72 10.82 -14.33
CA ASP A 96 13.36 12.22 -14.59
C ASP A 96 12.24 12.74 -13.67
N ALA A 97 11.65 11.86 -12.85
CA ALA A 97 10.57 12.21 -11.94
C ALA A 97 11.09 12.81 -10.61
N LYS A 98 10.37 13.78 -10.07
CA LYS A 98 10.61 14.29 -8.71
C LYS A 98 10.17 13.26 -7.67
N ILE A 99 11.10 12.40 -7.22
CA ILE A 99 10.80 11.32 -6.25
C ILE A 99 11.23 11.71 -4.85
N ILE A 100 10.30 11.59 -3.90
CA ILE A 100 10.48 11.87 -2.47
C ILE A 100 10.34 10.56 -1.71
N THR A 101 11.40 10.18 -0.98
CA THR A 101 11.48 8.88 -0.32
C THR A 101 11.47 8.99 1.20
N SER A 102 11.12 7.88 1.87
CA SER A 102 11.29 7.78 3.32
C SER A 102 12.79 7.70 3.71
N PRO A 103 13.14 8.00 4.97
CA PRO A 103 14.51 7.82 5.45
C PRO A 103 15.06 6.40 5.30
N LEU A 104 14.20 5.37 5.26
CA LEU A 104 14.59 3.98 5.05
C LEU A 104 15.28 3.74 3.71
N ASN A 105 15.04 4.61 2.73
CA ASN A 105 15.68 4.53 1.41
C ASN A 105 17.21 4.71 1.48
N LYS A 106 17.73 5.33 2.54
CA LYS A 106 19.18 5.46 2.77
C LYS A 106 19.85 4.11 3.06
N ILE A 107 19.07 3.10 3.49
CA ILE A 107 19.58 1.77 3.79
C ILE A 107 19.56 0.95 2.49
N GLY A 108 20.70 0.89 1.78
CA GLY A 108 20.81 0.25 0.47
C GLY A 108 20.38 -1.24 0.45
N TYR A 109 20.57 -1.95 1.57
CA TYR A 109 20.10 -3.33 1.69
C TYR A 109 18.56 -3.43 1.62
N LEU A 110 17.82 -2.58 2.35
CA LEU A 110 16.36 -2.56 2.34
C LEU A 110 15.80 -2.12 0.98
N ARG A 111 16.46 -1.17 0.34
CA ARG A 111 16.10 -0.68 -0.99
C ARG A 111 16.12 -1.81 -2.04
N ARG A 112 17.18 -2.63 -2.05
CA ARG A 112 17.31 -3.77 -2.96
C ARG A 112 16.54 -5.01 -2.52
N ASN A 113 16.15 -5.11 -1.26
CA ASN A 113 15.45 -6.25 -0.67
C ASN A 113 14.21 -5.79 0.09
N HIS A 114 13.26 -5.13 -0.60
CA HIS A 114 12.08 -4.52 0.04
C HIS A 114 11.26 -5.51 0.90
N ARG A 115 11.30 -6.80 0.59
CA ARG A 115 10.63 -7.83 1.40
C ARG A 115 11.16 -7.92 2.82
N MET A 116 12.44 -7.61 3.04
CA MET A 116 13.04 -7.56 4.37
C MET A 116 12.54 -6.37 5.18
N ALA A 117 12.08 -5.32 4.53
CA ALA A 117 11.50 -4.14 5.16
C ALA A 117 10.01 -4.28 5.50
N LEU A 118 9.31 -5.31 5.01
CA LEU A 118 7.86 -5.49 5.19
C LEU A 118 7.35 -5.28 6.63
N PRO A 119 8.03 -5.75 7.70
CA PRO A 119 7.55 -5.54 9.06
C PRO A 119 7.55 -4.08 9.52
N ILE A 120 8.42 -3.23 8.93
CA ILE A 120 8.62 -1.84 9.36
C ILE A 120 8.03 -0.82 8.37
N LEU A 121 7.80 -1.19 7.12
CA LEU A 121 7.27 -0.29 6.09
C LEU A 121 5.91 0.32 6.45
N PRO A 122 4.95 -0.41 7.04
CA PRO A 122 3.68 0.19 7.47
C PRO A 122 3.86 1.33 8.48
N PHE A 123 4.80 1.19 9.41
CA PHE A 123 5.12 2.25 10.38
C PHE A 123 5.81 3.43 9.70
N ALA A 124 6.82 3.15 8.86
CA ALA A 124 7.50 4.21 8.08
C ALA A 124 6.52 5.00 7.22
N SER A 125 5.51 4.33 6.65
CA SER A 125 4.42 4.94 5.87
C SER A 125 3.66 5.98 6.67
N SER A 126 3.40 5.74 7.94
CA SER A 126 2.65 6.67 8.80
C SER A 126 3.37 8.01 9.00
N PHE A 127 4.69 8.04 8.85
CA PHE A 127 5.51 9.25 8.95
C PHE A 127 5.79 9.92 7.60
N MET A 128 5.42 9.28 6.50
CA MET A 128 5.58 9.84 5.16
C MET A 128 4.57 10.95 4.92
N LYS A 129 5.03 12.21 5.00
CA LYS A 129 4.18 13.39 4.79
C LYS A 129 4.00 13.65 3.30
N VAL A 130 2.76 13.80 2.86
CA VAL A 130 2.39 14.16 1.48
C VAL A 130 1.63 15.50 1.52
N PRO A 131 2.32 16.62 1.31
CA PRO A 131 1.76 17.96 1.45
C PRO A 131 1.05 18.40 0.15
N ALA A 132 0.07 17.63 -0.30
CA ALA A 132 -0.68 17.95 -1.50
C ALA A 132 -2.19 18.04 -1.21
N GLU A 133 -2.90 18.93 -1.93
CA GLU A 133 -4.34 19.08 -1.84
C GLU A 133 -5.06 17.82 -2.33
N ARG A 134 -4.54 17.21 -3.38
CA ARG A 134 -5.05 15.98 -4.00
C ARG A 134 -3.91 14.99 -4.21
N THR A 135 -4.11 13.75 -3.83
CA THR A 135 -3.12 12.70 -4.05
C THR A 135 -3.75 11.49 -4.71
N VAL A 136 -3.16 11.05 -5.81
CA VAL A 136 -3.48 9.76 -6.43
C VAL A 136 -2.54 8.70 -5.84
N VAL A 137 -3.11 7.73 -5.15
CA VAL A 137 -2.35 6.71 -4.43
C VAL A 137 -2.47 5.38 -5.16
N SER A 138 -1.36 4.85 -5.63
CA SER A 138 -1.24 3.49 -6.15
C SER A 138 -0.75 2.59 -5.03
N THR A 139 -1.52 1.59 -4.61
CA THR A 139 -1.13 0.76 -3.46
C THR A 139 -1.37 -0.73 -3.64
N THR A 140 -0.42 -1.50 -3.13
CA THR A 140 -0.47 -2.95 -2.91
C THR A 140 -0.41 -3.30 -1.43
N GLY A 141 -0.34 -2.30 -0.53
CA GLY A 141 -0.23 -2.61 0.87
C GLY A 141 -0.14 -1.51 1.90
N TRP A 142 0.59 -0.40 1.69
CA TRP A 142 0.79 0.56 2.79
C TRP A 142 0.79 2.03 2.40
N ALA A 143 0.91 2.41 1.12
CA ALA A 143 0.91 3.81 0.72
C ALA A 143 -0.40 4.55 1.09
N HIS A 144 -1.54 3.83 1.19
CA HIS A 144 -2.79 4.40 1.66
C HIS A 144 -2.72 4.93 3.11
N GLY A 145 -1.72 4.50 3.87
CA GLY A 145 -1.44 4.92 5.25
C GLY A 145 -0.52 6.13 5.38
N PHE A 146 -0.03 6.72 4.28
CA PHE A 146 0.77 7.96 4.33
C PHE A 146 -0.01 9.10 5.00
N ASN A 147 0.70 10.10 5.48
CA ASN A 147 0.13 11.25 6.13
C ASN A 147 -0.16 12.36 5.10
N PHE A 148 -1.39 12.39 4.59
CA PHE A 148 -1.83 13.29 3.53
C PHE A 148 -2.40 14.60 4.09
N ALA A 149 -2.05 15.72 3.48
CA ALA A 149 -2.63 17.03 3.76
C ALA A 149 -4.10 17.10 3.31
N GLY A 150 -4.37 16.71 2.07
CA GLY A 150 -5.64 16.88 1.41
C GLY A 150 -6.42 15.58 1.15
N ARG A 151 -7.15 15.57 0.04
CA ARG A 151 -7.96 14.43 -0.41
C ARG A 151 -7.07 13.37 -1.07
N LYS A 152 -7.42 12.09 -0.86
CA LYS A 152 -6.72 10.97 -1.47
C LYS A 152 -7.67 10.06 -2.24
N PHE A 153 -7.25 9.63 -3.42
CA PHE A 153 -7.89 8.64 -4.27
C PHE A 153 -7.01 7.40 -4.32
N ILE A 154 -7.50 6.28 -3.81
CA ILE A 154 -6.71 5.06 -3.67
C ILE A 154 -7.00 4.13 -4.83
N TYR A 155 -6.08 4.04 -5.79
CA TYR A 155 -6.06 2.99 -6.80
C TYR A 155 -5.44 1.73 -6.19
N CYS A 156 -6.30 0.81 -5.80
CA CYS A 156 -5.91 -0.38 -5.06
C CYS A 156 -5.66 -1.55 -6.03
N HIS A 157 -4.41 -2.02 -6.08
CA HIS A 157 -4.06 -3.23 -6.84
C HIS A 157 -4.44 -4.50 -6.11
N SER A 158 -4.39 -4.48 -4.80
CA SER A 158 -4.89 -5.50 -3.87
C SER A 158 -4.78 -4.95 -2.44
N PRO A 159 -5.68 -5.28 -1.52
CA PRO A 159 -5.37 -5.23 -0.10
C PRO A 159 -4.09 -6.02 0.18
N ALA A 160 -3.35 -5.63 1.22
CA ALA A 160 -2.01 -6.12 1.53
C ALA A 160 -1.91 -7.65 1.48
N ARG A 161 -1.43 -8.22 0.35
CA ARG A 161 -1.34 -9.68 0.16
C ARG A 161 -0.41 -10.33 1.17
N TRP A 162 0.69 -9.68 1.50
CA TRP A 162 1.64 -10.13 2.50
C TRP A 162 1.04 -10.23 3.91
N LEU A 163 -0.10 -9.56 4.15
CA LEU A 163 -0.83 -9.54 5.43
C LEU A 163 -2.04 -10.49 5.42
N TYR A 164 -2.86 -10.43 4.35
CA TYR A 164 -4.12 -11.18 4.27
C TYR A 164 -4.00 -12.51 3.53
N LEU A 165 -2.94 -12.68 2.74
CA LEU A 165 -2.62 -13.89 1.96
C LEU A 165 -1.15 -14.26 2.16
N SER A 166 -0.67 -14.20 3.40
CA SER A 166 0.75 -14.36 3.76
C SER A 166 1.35 -15.65 3.21
N ASP A 167 0.64 -16.77 3.33
CA ASP A 167 1.11 -18.08 2.91
C ASP A 167 1.32 -18.15 1.39
N GLN A 168 0.41 -17.53 0.63
CA GLN A 168 0.54 -17.43 -0.84
C GLN A 168 1.63 -16.44 -1.26
N TYR A 169 1.84 -15.36 -0.49
CA TYR A 169 2.79 -14.30 -0.84
C TYR A 169 4.23 -14.65 -0.46
N LEU A 170 4.42 -15.22 0.73
CA LEU A 170 5.75 -15.60 1.23
C LEU A 170 6.15 -17.01 0.83
N GLY A 171 5.17 -17.86 0.45
CA GLY A 171 5.32 -19.29 0.23
C GLY A 171 5.01 -20.07 1.52
N GLU A 172 4.31 -21.20 1.36
CA GLU A 172 3.85 -22.05 2.50
C GLU A 172 4.97 -22.55 3.41
N LYS A 173 6.19 -22.65 2.87
CA LYS A 173 7.40 -23.15 3.58
C LYS A 173 8.38 -22.04 3.93
N SER A 174 7.96 -20.77 3.89
CA SER A 174 8.89 -19.69 4.21
C SER A 174 9.26 -19.72 5.69
N THR A 175 10.53 -20.08 5.95
CA THR A 175 11.16 -20.10 7.26
C THR A 175 12.14 -18.93 7.37
N GLY A 176 12.34 -18.43 8.58
CA GLY A 176 13.30 -17.34 8.82
C GLY A 176 12.76 -16.24 9.71
N PRO A 177 13.60 -15.27 10.07
CA PRO A 177 13.24 -14.24 11.04
C PRO A 177 12.14 -13.29 10.56
N VAL A 178 12.11 -12.96 9.26
CA VAL A 178 11.09 -12.04 8.71
C VAL A 178 9.70 -12.64 8.67
N PRO A 179 9.46 -13.86 8.16
CA PRO A 179 8.16 -14.52 8.26
C PRO A 179 7.67 -14.69 9.70
N LEU A 180 8.56 -15.05 10.63
CA LEU A 180 8.23 -15.18 12.04
C LEU A 180 7.81 -13.84 12.66
N LEU A 181 8.57 -12.78 12.38
CA LEU A 181 8.26 -11.42 12.84
C LEU A 181 6.93 -10.92 12.25
N LEU A 182 6.69 -11.14 10.97
CA LEU A 182 5.41 -10.79 10.32
C LEU A 182 4.24 -11.53 10.96
N LYS A 183 4.38 -12.84 11.24
CA LYS A 183 3.34 -13.63 11.91
C LYS A 183 3.04 -13.09 13.31
N THR A 184 4.06 -12.72 14.07
CA THR A 184 3.92 -12.15 15.42
C THR A 184 3.27 -10.76 15.39
N LEU A 185 3.67 -9.91 14.44
CA LEU A 185 3.15 -8.54 14.31
C LEU A 185 1.82 -8.46 13.56
N ARG A 186 1.39 -9.55 12.91
CA ARG A 186 0.19 -9.58 12.04
C ARG A 186 -1.04 -8.90 12.67
N PRO A 187 -1.43 -9.16 13.92
CA PRO A 187 -2.61 -8.52 14.51
C PRO A 187 -2.47 -6.99 14.61
N ALA A 188 -1.28 -6.49 14.94
CA ALA A 188 -1.01 -5.06 15.03
C ALA A 188 -0.99 -4.41 13.63
N LEU A 189 -0.40 -5.10 12.65
CA LEU A 189 -0.35 -4.66 11.26
C LEU A 189 -1.74 -4.65 10.62
N MET A 190 -2.59 -5.64 10.90
CA MET A 190 -4.00 -5.66 10.45
C MET A 190 -4.79 -4.49 11.04
N LEU A 191 -4.59 -4.20 12.32
CA LEU A 191 -5.23 -3.06 12.98
C LEU A 191 -4.80 -1.73 12.36
N TRP A 192 -3.50 -1.59 12.06
CA TRP A 192 -2.94 -0.42 11.39
C TRP A 192 -3.51 -0.28 9.97
N ASP A 193 -3.50 -1.33 9.17
CA ASP A 193 -3.97 -1.34 7.78
C ASP A 193 -5.45 -0.98 7.69
N HIS A 194 -6.26 -1.57 8.58
CA HIS A 194 -7.68 -1.26 8.69
C HIS A 194 -7.93 0.19 9.09
N TRP A 195 -7.15 0.71 10.05
CA TRP A 195 -7.20 2.11 10.43
C TRP A 195 -6.81 3.03 9.27
N ALA A 196 -5.74 2.73 8.55
CA ALA A 196 -5.28 3.50 7.39
C ALA A 196 -6.34 3.53 6.27
N ALA A 197 -6.99 2.39 6.01
CA ALA A 197 -8.04 2.27 5.01
C ALA A 197 -9.28 3.12 5.33
N HIS A 198 -9.59 3.35 6.62
CA HIS A 198 -10.75 4.13 7.05
C HIS A 198 -10.48 5.62 7.22
N ARG A 199 -9.26 6.10 6.96
CA ARG A 199 -8.90 7.53 7.00
C ARG A 199 -9.32 8.24 5.71
N SER A 200 -10.62 8.44 5.50
CA SER A 200 -11.21 9.29 4.45
C SER A 200 -10.55 9.10 3.07
N ALA A 201 -10.89 8.02 2.38
CA ALA A 201 -10.38 7.77 1.05
C ALA A 201 -11.49 7.22 0.14
N VAL A 202 -11.47 7.64 -1.10
CA VAL A 202 -12.20 6.98 -2.18
C VAL A 202 -11.31 5.84 -2.68
N TYR A 203 -11.82 4.61 -2.59
CA TYR A 203 -11.14 3.43 -3.14
C TYR A 203 -11.64 3.13 -4.54
N VAL A 204 -10.71 2.76 -5.40
CA VAL A 204 -10.94 2.33 -6.77
C VAL A 204 -10.22 1.00 -6.96
N ALA A 205 -10.90 0.01 -7.52
CA ALA A 205 -10.34 -1.30 -7.80
C ALA A 205 -9.84 -1.38 -9.24
N ASN A 206 -8.75 -2.10 -9.46
CA ASN A 206 -8.23 -2.36 -10.82
C ASN A 206 -8.93 -3.54 -11.51
N ALA A 207 -9.74 -4.33 -10.80
CA ALA A 207 -10.48 -5.48 -11.33
C ALA A 207 -11.65 -5.86 -10.41
N SER A 208 -12.59 -6.63 -10.91
CA SER A 208 -13.76 -7.12 -10.13
C SER A 208 -13.37 -7.99 -8.93
N VAL A 209 -12.34 -8.81 -9.07
CA VAL A 209 -11.80 -9.61 -7.96
C VAL A 209 -11.21 -8.73 -6.86
N ILE A 210 -10.58 -7.62 -7.22
CA ILE A 210 -10.01 -6.67 -6.26
C ILE A 210 -11.11 -5.85 -5.57
N LYS A 211 -12.15 -5.46 -6.30
CA LYS A 211 -13.35 -4.86 -5.70
C LYS A 211 -13.88 -5.74 -4.56
N LYS A 212 -14.13 -7.04 -4.82
CA LYS A 212 -14.58 -7.99 -3.79
C LYS A 212 -13.62 -8.09 -2.60
N ARG A 213 -12.30 -8.07 -2.85
CA ARG A 213 -11.30 -8.08 -1.77
C ARG A 213 -11.35 -6.81 -0.91
N ILE A 214 -11.51 -5.64 -1.52
CA ILE A 214 -11.65 -4.36 -0.81
C ILE A 214 -12.93 -4.37 0.04
N GLU A 215 -14.04 -4.85 -0.51
CA GLU A 215 -15.30 -5.01 0.20
C GLU A 215 -15.14 -5.95 1.41
N ASN A 216 -14.53 -7.11 1.21
CA ASN A 216 -14.34 -8.12 2.25
C ASN A 216 -13.37 -7.69 3.35
N VAL A 217 -12.28 -7.02 2.99
CA VAL A 217 -11.22 -6.65 3.95
C VAL A 217 -11.55 -5.35 4.65
N TYR A 218 -11.99 -4.34 3.90
CA TYR A 218 -12.17 -2.98 4.43
C TYR A 218 -13.62 -2.56 4.64
N GLY A 219 -14.60 -3.38 4.24
CA GLY A 219 -16.03 -3.04 4.34
C GLY A 219 -16.46 -1.86 3.47
N LYS A 220 -15.66 -1.50 2.47
CA LYS A 220 -16.01 -0.42 1.54
C LYS A 220 -17.11 -0.87 0.61
N LYS A 221 -18.17 -0.05 0.49
CA LYS A 221 -19.28 -0.29 -0.45
C LYS A 221 -19.08 0.56 -1.71
N ASP A 222 -19.69 0.13 -2.81
CA ASP A 222 -19.76 0.88 -4.07
C ASP A 222 -18.39 1.28 -4.64
N VAL A 223 -17.41 0.37 -4.53
CA VAL A 223 -16.07 0.57 -5.07
C VAL A 223 -16.12 0.54 -6.59
N PRO A 224 -15.79 1.63 -7.30
CA PRO A 224 -15.74 1.64 -8.76
C PRO A 224 -14.55 0.81 -9.25
N ILE A 225 -14.65 0.32 -10.50
CA ILE A 225 -13.59 -0.44 -11.15
C ILE A 225 -13.03 0.43 -12.28
N PHE A 226 -11.71 0.65 -12.25
CA PHE A 226 -10.95 1.24 -13.36
C PHE A 226 -9.83 0.27 -13.73
N PHE A 227 -9.93 -0.32 -14.91
CA PHE A 227 -8.90 -1.21 -15.41
C PHE A 227 -7.57 -0.46 -15.60
N PRO A 228 -6.44 -1.14 -15.37
CA PRO A 228 -5.14 -0.53 -15.62
C PRO A 228 -5.00 -0.19 -17.10
N PRO A 229 -4.30 0.91 -17.45
CA PRO A 229 -4.04 1.23 -18.83
C PRO A 229 -3.27 0.10 -19.52
N HIS A 230 -3.73 -0.32 -20.67
CA HIS A 230 -3.01 -1.25 -21.52
C HIS A 230 -1.99 -0.45 -22.32
N SER A 231 -0.69 -0.80 -22.20
CA SER A 231 0.26 -0.42 -23.24
C SER A 231 -0.04 -1.32 -24.44
N VAL A 232 -0.61 -0.74 -25.47
CA VAL A 232 -0.59 -1.32 -26.81
C VAL A 232 0.77 -0.90 -27.35
N ASP A 233 1.79 -1.73 -27.14
CA ASP A 233 3.08 -1.64 -27.83
C ASP A 233 2.96 -2.31 -29.20
#